data_b82f3cd1b1d3d47f5a40583d220b4027
#
_entry.id   b82f3cd1b1d3d47f5a40583d220b4027
#
_cell.length_a   1.000
_cell.length_b   1.000
_cell.length_c   1.000
_cell.angle_alpha   90.00
_cell.angle_beta   90.00
_cell.angle_gamma   90.00
#
_symmetry.space_group_name_H-M   'P 1'
#
loop_
_entity.id
_entity.type
_entity.pdbx_description
1 polymer ?
#
loop_
_entity_poly.entity_id
_entity_poly.type
_entity_poly.pdbx_seq_one_letter_code
_entity_poly.pdbx_strand_id
1 'polypeptide(L)'
;MQVVFIDEVQDYSIMQLAALKVALETDMFTMVGDLAQGIHQYRSITNWHPVLQLFPRATYATLQKSYRTTIEIMDVANKLLLQMSEDLPLVEPVVRHGQSPQFLQSEIFDAQTIVTQYEELAKKHRSIALITKTTEEAVFVEKSLAEYLHVQRLEPNSSLQPDI
;
A
#
# COMPACT_ATOMS: atom_id res chain seq x y z
N MET A 1 16.98 -20.71 -21.43
CA MET A 1 15.68 -19.98 -21.52
C MET A 1 15.52 -19.27 -20.21
N GLN A 2 15.49 -17.93 -20.20
CA GLN A 2 15.36 -17.12 -18.99
C GLN A 2 13.93 -16.61 -18.88
N VAL A 3 13.34 -16.73 -17.70
CA VAL A 3 12.01 -16.20 -17.38
C VAL A 3 12.18 -15.17 -16.26
N VAL A 4 11.54 -14.03 -16.38
CA VAL A 4 11.63 -12.92 -15.46
C VAL A 4 10.28 -12.70 -14.80
N PHE A 5 10.25 -12.65 -13.48
CA PHE A 5 9.08 -12.26 -12.69
C PHE A 5 9.37 -10.92 -12.03
N ILE A 6 8.46 -9.97 -12.20
CA ILE A 6 8.51 -8.66 -11.55
C ILE A 6 7.22 -8.47 -10.76
N ASP A 7 7.36 -8.30 -9.46
CA ASP A 7 6.30 -7.88 -8.57
C ASP A 7 6.40 -6.37 -8.34
N GLU A 8 5.28 -5.71 -8.02
CA GLU A 8 5.19 -4.27 -7.82
C GLU A 8 5.76 -3.48 -9.01
N VAL A 9 5.43 -3.92 -10.24
CA VAL A 9 6.00 -3.33 -11.46
C VAL A 9 5.67 -1.84 -11.62
N GLN A 10 4.66 -1.32 -10.96
CA GLN A 10 4.34 0.12 -10.93
C GLN A 10 5.49 0.97 -10.36
N ASP A 11 6.39 0.40 -9.55
CA ASP A 11 7.55 1.11 -9.01
C ASP A 11 8.71 1.24 -10.00
N TYR A 12 8.60 0.58 -11.15
CA TYR A 12 9.59 0.67 -12.22
C TYR A 12 9.22 1.76 -13.23
N SER A 13 10.24 2.39 -13.80
CA SER A 13 10.08 3.20 -15.01
C SER A 13 10.11 2.33 -16.27
N ILE A 14 9.51 2.82 -17.35
CA ILE A 14 9.57 2.16 -18.65
C ILE A 14 11.03 1.96 -19.13
N MET A 15 11.92 2.90 -18.80
CA MET A 15 13.34 2.80 -19.13
C MET A 15 14.02 1.64 -18.39
N GLN A 16 13.68 1.42 -17.11
CA GLN A 16 14.20 0.29 -16.34
C GLN A 16 13.73 -1.04 -16.91
N LEU A 17 12.45 -1.14 -17.30
CA LEU A 17 11.92 -2.34 -17.95
C LEU A 17 12.58 -2.60 -19.31
N ALA A 18 12.79 -1.56 -20.10
CA ALA A 18 13.51 -1.67 -21.37
C ALA A 18 14.97 -2.13 -21.17
N ALA A 19 15.67 -1.57 -20.18
CA ALA A 19 17.01 -1.98 -19.83
C ALA A 19 17.09 -3.44 -19.38
N LEU A 20 16.15 -3.90 -18.55
CA LEU A 20 16.05 -5.30 -18.13
C LEU A 20 15.82 -6.23 -19.32
N LYS A 21 14.90 -5.86 -20.24
CA LYS A 21 14.63 -6.63 -21.44
C LYS A 21 15.88 -6.82 -22.30
N VAL A 22 16.64 -5.74 -22.51
CA VAL A 22 17.89 -5.78 -23.30
C VAL A 22 18.98 -6.57 -22.57
N ALA A 23 19.18 -6.30 -21.28
CA ALA A 23 20.25 -6.94 -20.51
C ALA A 23 20.05 -8.45 -20.34
N LEU A 24 18.80 -8.91 -20.27
CA LEU A 24 18.47 -10.32 -20.07
C LEU A 24 18.19 -11.07 -21.39
N GLU A 25 18.20 -10.36 -22.51
CA GLU A 25 17.97 -10.93 -23.85
C GLU A 25 16.76 -11.87 -23.93
N THR A 26 15.66 -11.50 -23.23
CA THR A 26 14.44 -12.31 -23.18
C THR A 26 13.18 -11.44 -23.29
N ASP A 27 12.12 -12.01 -23.87
CA ASP A 27 10.77 -11.45 -23.90
C ASP A 27 9.84 -12.16 -22.90
N MET A 28 10.36 -13.11 -22.13
CA MET A 28 9.57 -13.92 -21.20
C MET A 28 9.45 -13.24 -19.84
N PHE A 29 8.58 -12.27 -19.77
CA PHE A 29 8.28 -11.53 -18.55
C PHE A 29 6.88 -11.85 -18.04
N THR A 30 6.77 -12.06 -16.73
CA THR A 30 5.51 -12.02 -15.99
C THR A 30 5.62 -10.86 -15.02
N MET A 31 4.71 -9.89 -15.14
CA MET A 31 4.72 -8.65 -14.36
C MET A 31 3.39 -8.53 -13.63
N VAL A 32 3.46 -8.24 -12.34
CA VAL A 32 2.30 -7.98 -11.48
C VAL A 32 2.48 -6.62 -10.84
N GLY A 33 1.40 -5.85 -10.73
CA GLY A 33 1.45 -4.53 -10.10
C GLY A 33 0.08 -3.89 -10.01
N ASP A 34 -0.02 -2.88 -9.17
CA ASP A 34 -1.23 -2.11 -8.94
C ASP A 34 -0.91 -0.62 -9.15
N LEU A 35 -1.40 -0.06 -10.27
CA LEU A 35 -1.16 1.35 -10.62
C LEU A 35 -1.71 2.33 -9.58
N ALA A 36 -2.75 1.93 -8.81
CA ALA A 36 -3.30 2.76 -7.75
C ALA A 36 -2.38 2.89 -6.52
N GLN A 37 -1.42 1.95 -6.35
CA GLN A 37 -0.45 1.95 -5.26
C GLN A 37 0.88 2.63 -5.62
N GLY A 38 1.05 3.12 -6.84
CA GLY A 38 2.26 3.84 -7.27
C GLY A 38 2.46 5.15 -6.51
N ILE A 39 3.32 5.16 -5.49
CA ILE A 39 3.61 6.34 -4.65
C ILE A 39 4.65 7.28 -5.26
N HIS A 40 5.40 6.81 -6.26
CA HIS A 40 6.47 7.58 -6.92
C HIS A 40 6.05 8.06 -8.31
N GLN A 41 5.08 8.96 -8.40
CA GLN A 41 4.49 9.44 -9.67
C GLN A 41 5.50 9.86 -10.75
N TYR A 42 6.68 10.35 -10.37
CA TYR A 42 7.72 10.79 -11.31
C TYR A 42 8.59 9.64 -11.86
N ARG A 43 8.48 8.43 -11.31
CA ARG A 43 9.24 7.24 -11.75
C ARG A 43 8.35 6.08 -12.13
N SER A 44 7.12 6.06 -11.66
CA SER A 44 6.20 4.94 -11.77
C SER A 44 5.50 4.89 -13.12
N ILE A 45 5.08 3.70 -13.48
CA ILE A 45 4.16 3.48 -14.59
C ILE A 45 2.79 4.03 -14.19
N THR A 46 2.25 4.98 -14.94
CA THR A 46 0.94 5.58 -14.69
C THR A 46 -0.19 4.87 -15.47
N ASN A 47 0.15 4.12 -16.49
CA ASN A 47 -0.77 3.28 -17.26
C ASN A 47 -0.03 2.13 -17.95
N TRP A 48 -0.75 1.09 -18.32
CA TRP A 48 -0.17 -0.12 -18.92
C TRP A 48 0.21 0.00 -20.39
N HIS A 49 -0.25 1.03 -21.10
CA HIS A 49 -0.02 1.16 -22.54
C HIS A 49 1.46 1.16 -22.94
N PRO A 50 2.36 1.94 -22.27
CA PRO A 50 3.80 1.90 -22.61
C PRO A 50 4.44 0.53 -22.33
N VAL A 51 3.97 -0.20 -21.32
CA VAL A 51 4.46 -1.56 -21.03
C VAL A 51 4.06 -2.51 -22.16
N LEU A 52 2.81 -2.45 -22.62
CA LEU A 52 2.33 -3.27 -23.74
C LEU A 52 3.02 -2.92 -25.06
N GLN A 53 3.40 -1.66 -25.27
CA GLN A 53 4.22 -1.28 -26.41
C GLN A 53 5.62 -1.89 -26.34
N LEU A 54 6.24 -1.93 -25.17
CA LEU A 54 7.55 -2.52 -24.94
C LEU A 54 7.51 -4.06 -25.09
N PHE A 55 6.39 -4.69 -24.71
CA PHE A 55 6.16 -6.13 -24.78
C PHE A 55 4.93 -6.46 -25.65
N PRO A 56 5.01 -6.35 -26.98
CA PRO A 56 3.83 -6.43 -27.85
C PRO A 56 3.17 -7.81 -27.91
N ARG A 57 3.81 -8.85 -27.39
CA ARG A 57 3.25 -10.21 -27.27
C ARG A 57 2.65 -10.48 -25.87
N ALA A 58 2.73 -9.52 -24.96
CA ALA A 58 2.18 -9.71 -23.61
C ALA A 58 0.65 -9.75 -23.64
N THR A 59 0.09 -10.61 -22.80
CA THR A 59 -1.34 -10.63 -22.52
C THR A 59 -1.58 -9.87 -21.23
N TYR A 60 -2.50 -8.91 -21.28
CA TYR A 60 -2.92 -8.14 -20.10
C TYR A 60 -4.18 -8.74 -19.49
N ALA A 61 -4.17 -8.92 -18.18
CA ALA A 61 -5.33 -9.35 -17.40
C ALA A 61 -5.42 -8.58 -16.09
N THR A 62 -6.61 -8.27 -15.66
CA THR A 62 -6.89 -7.60 -14.38
C THR A 62 -7.45 -8.58 -13.37
N LEU A 63 -6.94 -8.50 -12.12
CA LEU A 63 -7.48 -9.19 -10.96
C LEU A 63 -8.35 -8.21 -10.18
N GLN A 64 -9.66 -8.37 -10.24
CA GLN A 64 -10.62 -7.44 -9.62
C GLN A 64 -11.02 -7.85 -8.20
N LYS A 65 -10.79 -9.12 -7.81
CA LYS A 65 -11.22 -9.63 -6.51
C LYS A 65 -10.14 -9.49 -5.45
N SER A 66 -10.47 -8.82 -4.36
CA SER A 66 -9.60 -8.72 -3.18
C SER A 66 -10.08 -9.64 -2.07
N TYR A 67 -9.17 -10.52 -1.60
CA TYR A 67 -9.37 -11.39 -0.44
C TYR A 67 -8.69 -10.85 0.82
N ARG A 68 -7.92 -9.76 0.70
CA ARG A 68 -7.06 -9.25 1.77
C ARG A 68 -7.82 -8.44 2.81
N THR A 69 -8.88 -7.75 2.40
CA THR A 69 -9.57 -6.79 3.24
C THR A 69 -11.09 -7.03 3.30
N THR A 70 -11.78 -6.30 4.17
CA THR A 70 -13.23 -6.39 4.35
C THR A 70 -13.97 -5.45 3.39
N ILE A 71 -15.27 -5.69 3.21
CA ILE A 71 -16.14 -4.87 2.35
C ILE A 71 -16.09 -3.41 2.79
N GLU A 72 -16.18 -3.15 4.10
CA GLU A 72 -16.23 -1.80 4.67
C GLU A 72 -14.96 -0.99 4.40
N ILE A 73 -13.79 -1.65 4.45
CA ILE A 73 -12.51 -1.01 4.11
C ILE A 73 -12.43 -0.79 2.60
N MET A 74 -12.86 -1.76 1.79
CA MET A 74 -12.82 -1.66 0.34
C MET A 74 -13.75 -0.56 -0.19
N ASP A 75 -14.93 -0.39 0.42
CA ASP A 75 -15.85 0.71 0.06
C ASP A 75 -15.21 2.08 0.25
N VAL A 76 -14.44 2.27 1.32
CA VAL A 76 -13.67 3.51 1.53
C VAL A 76 -12.57 3.65 0.49
N ALA A 77 -11.81 2.58 0.24
CA ALA A 77 -10.73 2.60 -0.76
C ALA A 77 -11.28 2.92 -2.17
N ASN A 78 -12.37 2.29 -2.57
CA ASN A 78 -13.00 2.54 -3.87
C ASN A 78 -13.51 3.99 -4.00
N LYS A 79 -14.05 4.58 -2.93
CA LYS A 79 -14.43 6.01 -2.93
C LYS A 79 -13.23 6.93 -3.15
N LEU A 80 -12.06 6.59 -2.58
CA LEU A 80 -10.82 7.33 -2.81
C LEU A 80 -10.31 7.14 -4.23
N LEU A 81 -10.34 5.91 -4.77
CA LEU A 81 -9.94 5.62 -6.15
C LEU A 81 -10.75 6.44 -7.16
N LEU A 82 -12.06 6.54 -6.99
CA LEU A 82 -12.93 7.35 -7.85
C LEU A 82 -12.56 8.85 -7.84
N GLN A 83 -11.99 9.35 -6.75
CA GLN A 83 -11.51 10.74 -6.68
C GLN A 83 -10.15 10.93 -7.35
N MET A 84 -9.35 9.86 -7.46
CA MET A 84 -8.02 9.92 -8.06
C MET A 84 -8.07 9.82 -9.59
N SER A 85 -8.87 8.92 -10.13
CA SER A 85 -9.05 8.71 -11.58
C SER A 85 -10.30 7.88 -11.86
N GLU A 86 -11.04 8.28 -12.90
CA GLU A 86 -12.19 7.51 -13.39
C GLU A 86 -11.77 6.23 -14.15
N ASP A 87 -10.51 6.16 -14.60
CA ASP A 87 -10.00 5.04 -15.41
C ASP A 87 -9.46 3.87 -14.56
N LEU A 88 -9.38 4.01 -13.23
CA LEU A 88 -8.90 2.94 -12.38
C LEU A 88 -10.01 1.91 -12.14
N PRO A 89 -9.75 0.62 -12.34
CA PRO A 89 -10.74 -0.42 -12.09
C PRO A 89 -11.05 -0.48 -10.59
N LEU A 90 -12.34 -0.47 -10.26
CA LEU A 90 -12.78 -0.69 -8.89
C LEU A 90 -12.52 -2.14 -8.46
N VAL A 91 -12.17 -2.30 -7.21
CA VAL A 91 -11.89 -3.62 -6.63
C VAL A 91 -13.17 -4.18 -6.04
N GLU A 92 -13.51 -5.43 -6.42
CA GLU A 92 -14.62 -6.17 -5.86
C GLU A 92 -14.18 -6.85 -4.55
N PRO A 93 -14.78 -6.50 -3.40
CA PRO A 93 -14.48 -7.21 -2.16
C PRO A 93 -15.08 -8.61 -2.20
N VAL A 94 -14.33 -9.60 -1.76
CA VAL A 94 -14.89 -10.91 -1.46
C VAL A 94 -15.61 -10.84 -0.12
N VAL A 95 -16.73 -11.57 0.01
CA VAL A 95 -17.70 -11.53 1.11
C VAL A 95 -17.04 -11.77 2.48
N ARG A 96 -16.39 -10.74 3.01
CA ARG A 96 -15.82 -10.71 4.35
C ARG A 96 -16.19 -9.38 4.99
N HIS A 97 -16.99 -9.45 6.05
CA HIS A 97 -17.38 -8.27 6.83
C HIS A 97 -16.41 -8.01 7.98
N GLY A 98 -16.25 -6.75 8.32
CA GLY A 98 -15.44 -6.28 9.43
C GLY A 98 -15.99 -4.99 10.04
N GLN A 99 -15.18 -4.33 10.84
CA GLN A 99 -15.56 -3.03 11.38
C GLN A 99 -15.38 -1.96 10.30
N SER A 100 -16.32 -1.01 10.23
CA SER A 100 -16.19 0.15 9.36
C SER A 100 -15.02 1.01 9.81
N PRO A 101 -14.21 1.54 8.87
CA PRO A 101 -13.19 2.53 9.18
C PRO A 101 -13.81 3.74 9.88
N GLN A 102 -13.11 4.26 10.87
CA GLN A 102 -13.50 5.47 11.60
C GLN A 102 -12.61 6.62 11.18
N PHE A 103 -13.20 7.77 10.94
CA PHE A 103 -12.49 9.00 10.59
C PHE A 103 -12.59 9.95 11.79
N LEU A 104 -11.46 10.27 12.39
CA LEU A 104 -11.34 11.27 13.44
C LEU A 104 -10.67 12.49 12.83
N GLN A 105 -11.33 13.63 12.93
CA GLN A 105 -10.78 14.90 12.47
C GLN A 105 -10.44 15.76 13.68
N SER A 106 -9.19 16.23 13.73
CA SER A 106 -8.74 17.20 14.71
C SER A 106 -7.84 18.23 14.02
N GLU A 107 -7.97 19.49 14.40
CA GLU A 107 -7.09 20.56 13.90
C GLU A 107 -5.69 20.52 14.53
N ILE A 108 -5.58 19.89 15.69
CA ILE A 108 -4.34 19.78 16.47
C ILE A 108 -4.13 18.32 16.83
N PHE A 109 -2.88 17.87 16.76
CA PHE A 109 -2.51 16.54 17.25
C PHE A 109 -2.85 16.43 18.74
N ASP A 110 -3.67 15.46 19.10
CA ASP A 110 -4.07 15.17 20.47
C ASP A 110 -3.65 13.74 20.86
N ALA A 111 -2.59 13.65 21.67
CA ALA A 111 -2.08 12.39 22.19
C ALA A 111 -3.13 11.63 22.99
N GLN A 112 -3.96 12.32 23.78
CA GLN A 112 -4.97 11.68 24.61
C GLN A 112 -6.05 10.98 23.78
N THR A 113 -6.46 11.55 22.66
CA THR A 113 -7.37 10.89 21.72
C THR A 113 -6.77 9.59 21.16
N ILE A 114 -5.47 9.59 20.80
CA ILE A 114 -4.80 8.39 20.32
C ILE A 114 -4.71 7.33 21.43
N VAL A 115 -4.37 7.72 22.64
CA VAL A 115 -4.30 6.81 23.80
C VAL A 115 -5.67 6.15 24.07
N THR A 116 -6.74 6.94 24.05
CA THR A 116 -8.10 6.43 24.23
C THR A 116 -8.48 5.41 23.14
N GLN A 117 -8.15 5.70 21.88
CA GLN A 117 -8.38 4.77 20.77
C GLN A 117 -7.52 3.51 20.89
N TYR A 118 -6.27 3.66 21.31
CA TYR A 118 -5.38 2.52 21.56
C TYR A 118 -5.96 1.59 22.63
N GLU A 119 -6.41 2.13 23.77
CA GLU A 119 -6.98 1.34 24.87
C GLU A 119 -8.23 0.56 24.43
N GLU A 120 -9.07 1.16 23.59
CA GLU A 120 -10.24 0.47 23.02
C GLU A 120 -9.85 -0.66 22.05
N LEU A 121 -8.88 -0.41 21.20
CA LEU A 121 -8.38 -1.40 20.25
C LEU A 121 -7.60 -2.54 20.93
N ALA A 122 -6.81 -2.24 21.96
CA ALA A 122 -6.02 -3.21 22.71
C ALA A 122 -6.88 -4.28 23.43
N LYS A 123 -8.15 -3.97 23.72
CA LYS A 123 -9.10 -4.97 24.25
C LYS A 123 -9.40 -6.09 23.25
N LYS A 124 -9.20 -5.86 21.95
CA LYS A 124 -9.59 -6.77 20.87
C LYS A 124 -8.42 -7.24 20.01
N HIS A 125 -7.33 -6.48 19.97
CA HIS A 125 -6.21 -6.71 19.08
C HIS A 125 -4.90 -6.82 19.87
N ARG A 126 -4.05 -7.79 19.49
CA ARG A 126 -2.74 -8.01 20.14
C ARG A 126 -1.67 -7.05 19.63
N SER A 127 -1.83 -6.53 18.42
CA SER A 127 -0.89 -5.59 17.82
C SER A 127 -1.67 -4.47 17.13
N ILE A 128 -1.20 -3.25 17.28
CA ILE A 128 -1.78 -2.04 16.72
C ILE A 128 -0.64 -1.28 16.06
N ALA A 129 -0.85 -0.85 14.81
CA ALA A 129 0.12 -0.05 14.09
C ALA A 129 -0.37 1.39 13.95
N LEU A 130 0.50 2.35 14.19
CA LEU A 130 0.33 3.76 13.86
C LEU A 130 1.13 4.06 12.60
N ILE A 131 0.46 4.54 11.55
CA ILE A 131 1.09 4.83 10.26
C ILE A 131 1.08 6.34 10.06
N THR A 132 2.24 6.91 9.75
CA THR A 132 2.42 8.33 9.46
C THR A 132 2.89 8.52 8.03
N LYS A 133 2.75 9.74 7.50
CA LYS A 133 3.20 10.06 6.15
C LYS A 133 4.71 10.16 6.01
N THR A 134 5.37 10.69 7.04
CA THR A 134 6.80 11.00 7.02
C THR A 134 7.50 10.48 8.27
N THR A 135 8.82 10.34 8.18
CA THR A 135 9.66 9.95 9.33
C THR A 135 9.61 11.02 10.45
N GLU A 136 9.54 12.29 10.08
CA GLU A 136 9.44 13.41 11.03
C GLU A 136 8.15 13.33 11.83
N GLU A 137 7.03 13.03 11.17
CA GLU A 137 5.75 12.78 11.85
C GLU A 137 5.84 11.57 12.76
N ALA A 138 6.48 10.47 12.34
CA ALA A 138 6.66 9.28 13.16
C ALA A 138 7.44 9.61 14.45
N VAL A 139 8.55 10.36 14.34
CA VAL A 139 9.34 10.81 15.51
C VAL A 139 8.54 11.72 16.42
N PHE A 140 7.74 12.62 15.85
CA PHE A 140 6.88 13.51 16.62
C PHE A 140 5.83 12.71 17.41
N VAL A 141 5.13 11.79 16.75
CA VAL A 141 4.10 10.93 17.37
C VAL A 141 4.70 10.04 18.45
N GLU A 142 5.84 9.39 18.19
CA GLU A 142 6.57 8.57 19.16
C GLU A 142 6.86 9.36 20.45
N LYS A 143 7.45 10.55 20.32
CA LYS A 143 7.77 11.43 21.46
C LYS A 143 6.53 11.89 22.21
N SER A 144 5.46 12.24 21.49
CA SER A 144 4.22 12.73 22.10
C SER A 144 3.46 11.64 22.86
N LEU A 145 3.64 10.38 22.47
CA LEU A 145 3.02 9.23 23.14
C LEU A 145 3.90 8.57 24.22
N ALA A 146 5.19 8.92 24.30
CA ALA A 146 6.16 8.24 25.17
C ALA A 146 5.79 8.26 26.68
N GLU A 147 5.02 9.25 27.14
CA GLU A 147 4.54 9.32 28.52
C GLU A 147 3.34 8.40 28.80
N TYR A 148 2.65 7.94 27.76
CA TYR A 148 1.40 7.19 27.87
C TYR A 148 1.52 5.76 27.39
N LEU A 149 2.29 5.53 26.32
CA LEU A 149 2.37 4.25 25.62
C LEU A 149 3.82 3.91 25.28
N HIS A 150 4.16 2.63 25.39
CA HIS A 150 5.39 2.13 24.80
C HIS A 150 5.17 1.91 23.29
N VAL A 151 5.77 2.77 22.47
CA VAL A 151 5.68 2.69 21.01
C VAL A 151 7.03 2.31 20.44
N GLN A 152 7.09 1.24 19.66
CA GLN A 152 8.29 0.84 18.94
C GLN A 152 8.21 1.36 17.49
N ARG A 153 9.14 2.25 17.13
CA ARG A 153 9.28 2.66 15.73
C ARG A 153 9.93 1.55 14.93
N LEU A 154 9.28 1.17 13.82
CA LEU A 154 9.81 0.21 12.87
C LEU A 154 10.68 0.92 11.83
N GLU A 155 11.93 0.53 11.72
CA GLU A 155 12.83 0.95 10.66
C GLU A 155 12.90 -0.13 9.57
N PRO A 156 13.31 0.20 8.33
CA PRO A 156 13.26 -0.74 7.19
C PRO A 156 13.91 -2.10 7.41
N ASN A 157 14.80 -2.23 8.41
CA ASN A 157 15.48 -3.48 8.76
C ASN A 157 15.20 -3.96 10.19
N SER A 158 14.23 -3.38 10.87
CA SER A 158 13.87 -3.80 12.21
C SER A 158 12.91 -4.98 12.17
N SER A 159 13.17 -6.02 12.96
CA SER A 159 12.18 -7.06 13.24
C SER A 159 11.25 -6.60 14.35
N LEU A 160 9.95 -6.88 14.20
CA LEU A 160 9.00 -6.77 15.32
C LEU A 160 9.53 -7.66 16.47
N GLN A 161 9.90 -7.05 17.58
CA GLN A 161 10.09 -7.81 18.80
C GLN A 161 8.70 -8.09 19.38
N PRO A 162 8.30 -9.36 19.51
CA PRO A 162 7.07 -9.67 20.24
C PRO A 162 7.26 -9.21 21.69
N ASP A 163 6.38 -8.36 22.17
CA ASP A 163 6.30 -8.06 23.60
C ASP A 163 6.09 -9.38 24.35
N ILE A 164 7.01 -9.65 25.28
CA ILE A 164 6.99 -10.82 26.18
C ILE A 164 5.92 -10.61 27.25
#